data_2a1d3efc7f9e778339ae3ac0ce09d328
#
_entry.id   2a1d3efc7f9e778339ae3ac0ce09d328
#
_cell.length_a   1.000
_cell.length_b   1.000
_cell.length_c   1.000
_cell.angle_alpha   90.00
_cell.angle_beta   90.00
_cell.angle_gamma   90.00
#
_symmetry.space_group_name_H-M   'P 1'
#
loop_
_entity.id
_entity.type
_entity.pdbx_description
1 polymer ?
#
loop_
_entity_poly.entity_id
_entity_poly.type
_entity_poly.pdbx_seq_one_letter_code
_entity_poly.pdbx_strand_id
1 'polypeptide(L)'
;MFEPVTRQKSKLRMGLVGTSGSGKTLGALYIAYGITADWSKIALIDTEHERGRFYANRTDLEIPTGTFLYQSLTAPYSPEKYIAYVQEAAAAVGSDGVIIVDSFSHAWDNEGGVLDIKNEIAKTQKNGNSFSAWDEAGKVQNNLINAILSVNAHTIVTMRAKMAYAMETDERGKTRPVKIGLAPVQRENAEYEFDVVMNISRDHTAVTSKDTTFLDTFCGVITPEIGKQLHEWLDNGVEPERCADCGTIITAAKGRTVQQIAEGTLKAYGRKLCMKCVAAELKKRKEAANNAPA
;
A
#
# COMPACT_ATOMS: atom_id res chain seq x y z
N MET A 1 15.13 12.11 -20.39
CA MET A 1 16.60 11.98 -20.41
C MET A 1 16.95 10.80 -19.54
N PHE A 2 17.83 9.90 -19.99
CA PHE A 2 18.34 8.81 -19.14
C PHE A 2 19.51 9.32 -18.31
N GLU A 3 19.54 8.91 -17.05
CA GLU A 3 20.58 9.29 -16.08
C GLU A 3 21.18 8.02 -15.47
N PRO A 4 22.47 8.01 -15.06
CA PRO A 4 23.01 6.95 -14.24
C PRO A 4 22.19 6.85 -12.95
N VAL A 5 21.77 5.62 -12.61
CA VAL A 5 20.98 5.39 -11.40
C VAL A 5 21.90 5.19 -10.19
N THR A 6 21.57 5.82 -9.09
CA THR A 6 22.10 5.51 -7.75
C THR A 6 21.00 4.93 -6.90
N ARG A 7 21.33 3.96 -6.03
CA ARG A 7 20.38 3.40 -5.11
C ARG A 7 19.88 4.48 -4.16
N GLN A 8 18.56 4.59 -4.03
CA GLN A 8 17.91 5.53 -3.11
C GLN A 8 17.25 4.78 -1.96
N LYS A 9 17.16 5.45 -0.81
CA LYS A 9 16.31 5.01 0.30
C LYS A 9 14.87 4.91 -0.16
N SER A 10 14.16 3.88 0.26
CA SER A 10 12.79 3.64 -0.13
C SER A 10 11.92 3.25 1.05
N LYS A 11 10.60 3.29 0.86
CA LYS A 11 9.63 2.85 1.85
C LYS A 11 9.09 1.50 1.44
N LEU A 12 8.97 0.57 2.40
CA LEU A 12 8.41 -0.76 2.17
C LEU A 12 6.96 -0.69 1.67
N ARG A 13 6.65 -1.51 0.69
CA ARG A 13 5.30 -1.81 0.22
C ARG A 13 5.12 -3.32 0.29
N MET A 14 4.39 -3.80 1.30
CA MET A 14 4.33 -5.23 1.59
C MET A 14 2.89 -5.74 1.68
N GLY A 15 2.65 -6.93 1.11
CA GLY A 15 1.42 -7.66 1.21
C GLY A 15 1.58 -8.95 2.02
N LEU A 16 0.70 -9.19 2.98
CA LEU A 16 0.60 -10.46 3.73
C LEU A 16 -0.71 -11.15 3.37
N VAL A 17 -0.63 -12.30 2.74
CA VAL A 17 -1.78 -13.07 2.25
C VAL A 17 -1.96 -14.31 3.11
N GLY A 18 -3.19 -14.64 3.49
CA GLY A 18 -3.45 -15.88 4.22
C GLY A 18 -4.89 -16.02 4.67
N THR A 19 -5.26 -17.22 5.09
CA THR A 19 -6.60 -17.53 5.61
C THR A 19 -6.84 -16.87 6.97
N SER A 20 -8.08 -16.87 7.44
CA SER A 20 -8.38 -16.41 8.81
C SER A 20 -7.62 -17.25 9.84
N GLY A 21 -7.01 -16.58 10.84
CA GLY A 21 -6.23 -17.23 11.88
C GLY A 21 -4.81 -17.66 11.48
N SER A 22 -4.31 -17.26 10.29
CA SER A 22 -2.92 -17.54 9.88
C SER A 22 -1.86 -16.64 10.50
N GLY A 23 -2.24 -15.62 11.29
CA GLY A 23 -1.26 -14.73 11.95
C GLY A 23 -0.89 -13.47 11.17
N LYS A 24 -1.62 -13.09 10.11
CA LYS A 24 -1.33 -11.89 9.29
C LYS A 24 -1.17 -10.61 10.09
N THR A 25 -2.14 -10.32 10.96
CA THR A 25 -2.14 -9.10 11.79
C THR A 25 -0.92 -9.04 12.71
N LEU A 26 -0.64 -10.14 13.42
CA LEU A 26 0.53 -10.22 14.31
C LEU A 26 1.84 -10.16 13.54
N GLY A 27 1.93 -10.86 12.41
CA GLY A 27 3.08 -10.79 11.51
C GLY A 27 3.32 -9.37 10.98
N ALA A 28 2.26 -8.64 10.59
CA ALA A 28 2.37 -7.25 10.18
C ALA A 28 2.88 -6.35 11.31
N LEU A 29 2.39 -6.54 12.53
CA LEU A 29 2.85 -5.81 13.72
C LEU A 29 4.31 -6.09 14.06
N TYR A 30 4.76 -7.35 13.94
CA TYR A 30 6.16 -7.71 14.18
C TYR A 30 7.12 -7.11 13.14
N ILE A 31 6.74 -7.16 11.85
CA ILE A 31 7.53 -6.51 10.79
C ILE A 31 7.58 -5.00 11.04
N ALA A 32 6.43 -4.38 11.35
CA ALA A 32 6.36 -2.96 11.63
C ALA A 32 7.22 -2.54 12.82
N TYR A 33 7.19 -3.32 13.90
CA TYR A 33 8.06 -3.08 15.04
C TYR A 33 9.54 -3.27 14.71
N GLY A 34 9.87 -4.28 13.92
CA GLY A 34 11.25 -4.48 13.46
C GLY A 34 11.79 -3.29 12.65
N ILE A 35 10.93 -2.66 11.83
CA ILE A 35 11.29 -1.48 11.05
C ILE A 35 11.48 -0.24 11.95
N THR A 36 10.56 -0.01 12.89
CA THR A 36 10.52 1.24 13.66
C THR A 36 11.27 1.19 14.98
N ALA A 37 11.42 0.01 15.56
CA ALA A 37 11.84 -0.24 16.95
C ALA A 37 11.00 0.56 17.99
N ASP A 38 9.85 1.11 17.57
CA ASP A 38 9.00 1.99 18.37
C ASP A 38 7.51 1.76 18.03
N TRP A 39 6.77 1.18 18.96
CA TRP A 39 5.34 0.91 18.80
C TRP A 39 4.51 2.16 18.54
N SER A 40 4.91 3.32 19.03
CA SER A 40 4.18 4.58 18.83
C SER A 40 4.25 5.08 17.38
N LYS A 41 5.16 4.55 16.56
CA LYS A 41 5.30 4.82 15.12
C LYS A 41 4.57 3.81 14.22
N ILE A 42 3.68 3.01 14.78
CA ILE A 42 2.88 2.03 14.06
C ILE A 42 1.42 2.45 14.13
N ALA A 43 0.75 2.56 12.97
CA ALA A 43 -0.68 2.81 12.88
C ALA A 43 -1.38 1.62 12.23
N LEU A 44 -2.37 1.05 12.91
CA LEU A 44 -3.21 -0.02 12.42
C LEU A 44 -4.59 0.51 12.04
N ILE A 45 -4.95 0.43 10.76
CA ILE A 45 -6.29 0.63 10.22
C ILE A 45 -6.96 -0.73 10.17
N ASP A 46 -7.94 -0.95 11.07
CA ASP A 46 -8.59 -2.24 11.27
C ASP A 46 -10.00 -2.26 10.67
N THR A 47 -10.25 -3.17 9.76
CA THR A 47 -11.57 -3.48 9.20
C THR A 47 -12.12 -4.82 9.66
N GLU A 48 -11.41 -5.53 10.53
CA GLU A 48 -11.73 -6.87 11.03
C GLU A 48 -12.47 -6.84 12.37
N HIS A 49 -13.45 -5.92 12.51
CA HIS A 49 -14.31 -5.81 13.70
C HIS A 49 -13.54 -5.62 15.01
N GLU A 50 -12.61 -4.67 15.04
CA GLU A 50 -11.80 -4.29 16.19
C GLU A 50 -10.89 -5.40 16.76
N ARG A 51 -10.67 -6.49 16.00
CA ARG A 51 -9.79 -7.58 16.43
C ARG A 51 -8.33 -7.17 16.58
N GLY A 52 -7.91 -6.14 15.85
CA GLY A 52 -6.57 -5.56 15.98
C GLY A 52 -6.26 -5.08 17.39
N ARG A 53 -7.28 -4.66 18.17
CA ARG A 53 -7.12 -4.24 19.58
C ARG A 53 -6.60 -5.35 20.49
N PHE A 54 -6.89 -6.61 20.17
CA PHE A 54 -6.45 -7.75 20.97
C PHE A 54 -4.92 -7.96 20.93
N TYR A 55 -4.23 -7.28 20.05
CA TYR A 55 -2.76 -7.36 19.97
C TYR A 55 -2.04 -6.25 20.74
N ALA A 56 -2.74 -5.28 21.30
CA ALA A 56 -2.11 -4.22 22.07
C ALA A 56 -1.66 -4.73 23.45
N ASN A 57 -0.38 -4.44 23.82
CA ASN A 57 0.23 -4.77 25.11
C ASN A 57 0.12 -6.25 25.50
N ARG A 58 0.27 -7.17 24.56
CA ARG A 58 0.26 -8.62 24.80
C ARG A 58 1.62 -9.07 25.36
N THR A 59 1.65 -9.34 26.65
CA THR A 59 2.87 -9.83 27.37
C THR A 59 2.92 -11.36 27.48
N ASP A 60 1.83 -12.02 27.10
CA ASP A 60 1.69 -13.50 27.07
C ASP A 60 2.20 -14.13 25.77
N LEU A 61 2.57 -13.33 24.78
CA LEU A 61 3.19 -13.80 23.54
C LEU A 61 4.70 -14.04 23.77
N GLU A 62 5.28 -14.98 23.00
CA GLU A 62 6.72 -15.23 23.00
C GLU A 62 7.51 -13.93 22.72
N ILE A 63 7.04 -13.12 21.79
CA ILE A 63 7.53 -11.77 21.53
C ILE A 63 6.43 -10.80 21.91
N PRO A 64 6.57 -10.05 23.02
CA PRO A 64 5.55 -9.14 23.50
C PRO A 64 5.26 -8.00 22.51
N THR A 65 4.02 -7.54 22.49
CA THR A 65 3.63 -6.34 21.73
C THR A 65 3.45 -5.15 22.66
N GLY A 66 3.53 -3.94 22.09
CA GLY A 66 3.31 -2.68 22.81
C GLY A 66 2.05 -1.94 22.40
N THR A 67 1.98 -0.66 22.76
CA THR A 67 0.88 0.24 22.40
C THR A 67 1.17 0.89 21.05
N PHE A 68 0.27 0.71 20.10
CA PHE A 68 0.34 1.29 18.75
C PHE A 68 -0.88 2.19 18.47
N LEU A 69 -0.80 3.06 17.46
CA LEU A 69 -1.92 3.87 16.99
C LEU A 69 -2.94 2.98 16.29
N TYR A 70 -4.22 3.25 16.53
CA TYR A 70 -5.29 2.38 16.07
C TYR A 70 -6.49 3.18 15.57
N GLN A 71 -7.03 2.79 14.41
CA GLN A 71 -8.25 3.34 13.84
C GLN A 71 -9.14 2.20 13.32
N SER A 72 -10.39 2.12 13.77
CA SER A 72 -11.37 1.20 13.21
C SER A 72 -12.00 1.81 11.96
N LEU A 73 -12.02 1.07 10.86
CA LEU A 73 -12.71 1.42 9.63
C LEU A 73 -13.90 0.49 9.45
N THR A 74 -15.11 1.03 9.58
CA THR A 74 -16.37 0.31 9.45
C THR A 74 -17.01 0.54 8.09
N ALA A 75 -17.99 -0.29 7.71
CA ALA A 75 -18.75 -0.12 6.48
C ALA A 75 -19.35 1.31 6.34
N PRO A 76 -19.51 1.81 5.13
CA PRO A 76 -19.06 1.22 3.87
C PRO A 76 -17.53 1.25 3.74
N TYR A 77 -16.95 0.20 3.13
CA TYR A 77 -15.51 0.04 2.94
C TYR A 77 -15.05 0.71 1.64
N SER A 78 -15.41 1.96 1.46
CA SER A 78 -15.12 2.67 0.21
C SER A 78 -13.64 2.98 0.04
N PRO A 79 -13.09 2.92 -1.18
CA PRO A 79 -11.70 3.28 -1.49
C PRO A 79 -11.31 4.68 -0.99
N GLU A 80 -12.21 5.66 -1.07
CA GLU A 80 -11.97 7.03 -0.60
C GLU A 80 -11.74 7.07 0.92
N LYS A 81 -12.48 6.25 1.67
CA LYS A 81 -12.34 6.14 3.12
C LYS A 81 -10.98 5.55 3.51
N TYR A 82 -10.55 4.50 2.80
CA TYR A 82 -9.20 3.94 2.97
C TYR A 82 -8.12 4.98 2.66
N ILE A 83 -8.25 5.73 1.56
CA ILE A 83 -7.30 6.78 1.19
C ILE A 83 -7.18 7.83 2.28
N ALA A 84 -8.32 8.31 2.81
CA ALA A 84 -8.35 9.30 3.88
C ALA A 84 -7.65 8.78 5.15
N TYR A 85 -7.94 7.54 5.56
CA TYR A 85 -7.35 6.93 6.75
C TYR A 85 -5.84 6.67 6.59
N VAL A 86 -5.39 6.25 5.39
CA VAL A 86 -3.96 6.08 5.10
C VAL A 86 -3.22 7.42 5.17
N GLN A 87 -3.83 8.51 4.68
CA GLN A 87 -3.25 9.85 4.76
C GLN A 87 -3.17 10.37 6.20
N GLU A 88 -4.23 10.14 7.00
CA GLU A 88 -4.26 10.49 8.42
C GLU A 88 -3.21 9.69 9.21
N ALA A 89 -3.14 8.38 8.98
CA ALA A 89 -2.14 7.52 9.58
C ALA A 89 -0.72 7.97 9.23
N ALA A 90 -0.46 8.32 7.97
CA ALA A 90 0.85 8.82 7.52
C ALA A 90 1.25 10.12 8.23
N ALA A 91 0.29 11.02 8.45
CA ALA A 91 0.54 12.25 9.22
C ALA A 91 0.85 11.96 10.70
N ALA A 92 0.22 10.92 11.27
CA ALA A 92 0.40 10.55 12.67
C ALA A 92 1.74 9.83 12.93
N VAL A 93 2.16 8.91 12.04
CA VAL A 93 3.38 8.10 12.25
C VAL A 93 4.64 8.73 11.65
N GLY A 94 4.49 9.70 10.74
CA GLY A 94 5.61 10.33 10.04
C GLY A 94 6.29 9.43 9.01
N SER A 95 7.40 9.93 8.43
CA SER A 95 8.10 9.26 7.33
C SER A 95 8.75 7.93 7.73
N ASP A 96 9.12 7.77 8.98
CA ASP A 96 9.83 6.59 9.48
C ASP A 96 8.87 5.59 10.16
N GLY A 97 7.58 5.89 10.12
CA GLY A 97 6.55 5.03 10.67
C GLY A 97 6.04 3.98 9.68
N VAL A 98 5.20 3.10 10.20
CA VAL A 98 4.56 2.02 9.45
C VAL A 98 3.04 2.12 9.57
N ILE A 99 2.37 2.03 8.44
CA ILE A 99 0.91 1.95 8.33
C ILE A 99 0.55 0.51 8.00
N ILE A 100 -0.33 -0.09 8.80
CA ILE A 100 -0.88 -1.41 8.56
C ILE A 100 -2.34 -1.25 8.16
N VAL A 101 -2.75 -1.85 7.04
CA VAL A 101 -4.16 -1.92 6.59
C VAL A 101 -4.63 -3.36 6.72
N ASP A 102 -5.46 -3.63 7.71
CA ASP A 102 -5.97 -4.97 8.02
C ASP A 102 -7.52 -4.99 8.06
N SER A 103 -8.18 -5.37 6.98
CA SER A 103 -7.72 -6.02 5.76
C SER A 103 -7.97 -5.17 4.52
N PHE A 104 -7.06 -5.23 3.55
CA PHE A 104 -7.20 -4.61 2.24
C PHE A 104 -8.27 -5.30 1.37
N SER A 105 -8.60 -6.55 1.68
CA SER A 105 -9.63 -7.32 0.96
C SER A 105 -11.03 -6.72 1.07
N HIS A 106 -11.36 -6.03 2.18
CA HIS A 106 -12.67 -5.42 2.33
C HIS A 106 -12.90 -4.23 1.39
N ALA A 107 -11.85 -3.52 1.01
CA ALA A 107 -11.94 -2.48 -0.03
C ALA A 107 -12.29 -3.06 -1.41
N TRP A 108 -12.13 -4.37 -1.61
CA TRP A 108 -12.41 -5.04 -2.86
C TRP A 108 -13.83 -5.62 -2.89
N ASP A 109 -14.18 -6.51 -1.96
CA ASP A 109 -15.36 -7.40 -2.06
C ASP A 109 -16.46 -7.15 -1.02
N ASN A 110 -16.31 -6.17 -0.11
CA ASN A 110 -17.33 -5.85 0.86
C ASN A 110 -18.17 -4.61 0.45
N GLU A 111 -19.18 -4.31 1.27
CA GLU A 111 -20.11 -3.18 1.10
C GLU A 111 -19.37 -1.86 0.87
N GLY A 112 -19.67 -1.20 -0.25
CA GLY A 112 -19.01 0.03 -0.69
C GLY A 112 -17.62 -0.20 -1.29
N GLY A 113 -17.12 -1.43 -1.35
CA GLY A 113 -15.87 -1.80 -2.01
C GLY A 113 -15.96 -1.72 -3.54
N VAL A 114 -14.83 -1.96 -4.21
CA VAL A 114 -14.71 -1.78 -5.67
C VAL A 114 -15.68 -2.65 -6.45
N LEU A 115 -15.93 -3.90 -6.01
CA LEU A 115 -16.92 -4.77 -6.67
C LEU A 115 -18.35 -4.25 -6.54
N ASP A 116 -18.68 -3.66 -5.39
CA ASP A 116 -19.98 -3.07 -5.15
C ASP A 116 -20.17 -1.81 -6.00
N ILE A 117 -19.18 -0.93 -6.04
CA ILE A 117 -19.14 0.24 -6.94
C ILE A 117 -19.34 -0.18 -8.40
N LYS A 118 -18.62 -1.19 -8.86
CA LYS A 118 -18.75 -1.74 -10.22
C LYS A 118 -20.18 -2.22 -10.50
N ASN A 119 -20.81 -2.90 -9.53
CA ASN A 119 -22.17 -3.40 -9.68
C ASN A 119 -23.19 -2.27 -9.75
N GLU A 120 -23.04 -1.21 -8.94
CA GLU A 120 -23.91 -0.04 -8.99
C GLU A 120 -23.79 0.72 -10.32
N ILE A 121 -22.56 0.91 -10.83
CA ILE A 121 -22.34 1.50 -12.16
C ILE A 121 -23.03 0.68 -13.24
N ALA A 122 -22.89 -0.66 -13.22
CA ALA A 122 -23.52 -1.54 -14.20
C ALA A 122 -25.06 -1.46 -14.18
N LYS A 123 -25.69 -1.25 -13.02
CA LYS A 123 -27.15 -1.08 -12.90
C LYS A 123 -27.66 0.24 -13.55
N THR A 124 -26.86 1.29 -13.51
CA THR A 124 -27.25 2.61 -14.05
C THR A 124 -27.08 2.71 -15.57
N GLN A 125 -26.35 1.80 -16.19
CA GLN A 125 -26.10 1.82 -17.63
C GLN A 125 -27.25 1.16 -18.40
N LYS A 126 -27.80 1.88 -19.40
CA LYS A 126 -28.97 1.48 -20.19
C LYS A 126 -28.89 0.11 -20.87
N ASN A 127 -27.70 -0.46 -21.07
CA ASN A 127 -27.48 -1.73 -21.74
C ASN A 127 -26.84 -2.80 -20.82
N GLY A 128 -26.73 -2.56 -19.52
CA GLY A 128 -26.10 -3.50 -18.58
C GLY A 128 -24.66 -3.85 -18.96
N ASN A 129 -23.95 -2.95 -19.66
CA ASN A 129 -22.60 -3.21 -20.16
C ASN A 129 -21.61 -3.26 -18.98
N SER A 130 -21.34 -4.47 -18.52
CA SER A 130 -20.40 -4.69 -17.41
C SER A 130 -18.95 -4.28 -17.76
N PHE A 131 -18.62 -4.15 -19.05
CA PHE A 131 -17.27 -3.82 -19.50
C PHE A 131 -16.90 -2.37 -19.17
N SER A 132 -17.78 -1.41 -19.46
CA SER A 132 -17.56 0.01 -19.12
C SER A 132 -17.59 0.26 -17.60
N ALA A 133 -18.36 -0.54 -16.85
CA ALA A 133 -18.35 -0.47 -15.39
C ALA A 133 -17.00 -0.88 -14.80
N TRP A 134 -16.30 -1.83 -15.43
CA TRP A 134 -14.95 -2.21 -15.03
C TRP A 134 -13.91 -1.12 -15.27
N ASP A 135 -14.05 -0.31 -16.34
CA ASP A 135 -13.13 0.80 -16.61
C ASP A 135 -13.20 1.87 -15.51
N GLU A 136 -14.40 2.20 -15.05
CA GLU A 136 -14.60 3.18 -13.98
C GLU A 136 -14.16 2.63 -12.62
N ALA A 137 -14.62 1.43 -12.25
CA ALA A 137 -14.22 0.77 -11.01
C ALA A 137 -12.71 0.51 -10.96
N GLY A 138 -12.09 0.19 -12.12
CA GLY A 138 -10.64 0.04 -12.24
C GLY A 138 -9.86 1.32 -11.94
N LYS A 139 -10.37 2.49 -12.30
CA LYS A 139 -9.78 3.78 -11.94
C LYS A 139 -9.82 4.03 -10.44
N VAL A 140 -10.96 3.70 -9.81
CA VAL A 140 -11.12 3.81 -8.35
C VAL A 140 -10.12 2.90 -7.63
N GLN A 141 -10.00 1.65 -8.06
CA GLN A 141 -9.02 0.70 -7.51
C GLN A 141 -7.58 1.18 -7.69
N ASN A 142 -7.23 1.67 -8.88
CA ASN A 142 -5.89 2.19 -9.14
C ASN A 142 -5.58 3.42 -8.27
N ASN A 143 -6.54 4.28 -8.01
CA ASN A 143 -6.37 5.43 -7.11
C ASN A 143 -6.09 4.98 -5.68
N LEU A 144 -6.79 3.95 -5.19
CA LEU A 144 -6.55 3.38 -3.87
C LEU A 144 -5.15 2.76 -3.76
N ILE A 145 -4.77 1.92 -4.74
CA ILE A 145 -3.42 1.32 -4.77
C ILE A 145 -2.35 2.42 -4.81
N ASN A 146 -2.49 3.40 -5.70
CA ASN A 146 -1.54 4.51 -5.81
C ASN A 146 -1.43 5.31 -4.51
N ALA A 147 -2.51 5.52 -3.78
CA ALA A 147 -2.47 6.21 -2.49
C ALA A 147 -1.64 5.43 -1.46
N ILE A 148 -1.81 4.10 -1.39
CA ILE A 148 -1.03 3.23 -0.51
C ILE A 148 0.45 3.21 -0.91
N LEU A 149 0.74 3.13 -2.22
CA LEU A 149 2.11 3.03 -2.73
C LEU A 149 2.88 4.36 -2.65
N SER A 150 2.19 5.50 -2.75
CA SER A 150 2.83 6.83 -2.81
C SER A 150 3.00 7.52 -1.46
N VAL A 151 2.37 7.01 -0.40
CA VAL A 151 2.47 7.62 0.93
C VAL A 151 3.90 7.60 1.46
N ASN A 152 4.32 8.67 2.13
CA ASN A 152 5.67 8.79 2.66
C ASN A 152 5.83 8.13 4.04
N ALA A 153 5.47 6.86 4.14
CA ALA A 153 5.64 5.97 5.29
C ALA A 153 5.77 4.54 4.77
N HIS A 154 6.24 3.59 5.54
CA HIS A 154 6.18 2.18 5.17
C HIS A 154 4.74 1.69 5.22
N THR A 155 4.33 0.80 4.32
CA THR A 155 2.97 0.25 4.31
C THR A 155 2.98 -1.27 4.25
N ILE A 156 2.14 -1.88 5.08
CA ILE A 156 1.90 -3.31 5.09
C ILE A 156 0.39 -3.50 4.95
N VAL A 157 -0.06 -4.26 3.95
CA VAL A 157 -1.47 -4.61 3.81
C VAL A 157 -1.66 -6.08 4.07
N THR A 158 -2.73 -6.44 4.76
CA THR A 158 -3.13 -7.85 4.86
C THR A 158 -4.22 -8.14 3.86
N MET A 159 -4.19 -9.31 3.27
CA MET A 159 -5.19 -9.80 2.33
C MET A 159 -5.69 -11.18 2.76
N ARG A 160 -7.00 -11.36 2.72
CA ARG A 160 -7.60 -12.68 2.90
C ARG A 160 -7.25 -13.56 1.70
N ALA A 161 -7.05 -14.85 1.93
CA ALA A 161 -6.83 -15.81 0.89
C ALA A 161 -8.07 -16.66 0.64
N LYS A 162 -8.32 -16.95 -0.62
CA LYS A 162 -9.33 -17.94 -1.09
C LYS A 162 -8.66 -19.03 -1.91
N MET A 163 -9.31 -20.20 -1.99
CA MET A 163 -8.83 -21.27 -2.85
C MET A 163 -8.95 -20.85 -4.31
N ALA A 164 -7.84 -20.91 -5.02
CA ALA A 164 -7.79 -20.67 -6.47
C ALA A 164 -7.94 -21.99 -7.23
N TYR A 165 -8.64 -21.92 -8.36
CA TYR A 165 -8.87 -23.05 -9.25
C TYR A 165 -8.44 -22.68 -10.66
N ALA A 166 -7.71 -23.59 -11.34
CA ALA A 166 -7.52 -23.55 -12.78
C ALA A 166 -8.47 -24.53 -13.47
N MET A 167 -8.85 -24.23 -14.69
CA MET A 167 -9.58 -25.17 -15.53
C MET A 167 -8.57 -26.00 -16.31
N GLU A 168 -8.46 -27.28 -16.00
CA GLU A 168 -7.63 -28.23 -16.74
C GLU A 168 -8.50 -29.09 -17.68
N THR A 169 -8.04 -29.25 -18.91
CA THR A 169 -8.68 -30.14 -19.89
C THR A 169 -7.90 -31.44 -19.96
N ASP A 170 -8.55 -32.54 -19.67
CA ASP A 170 -7.95 -33.86 -19.75
C ASP A 170 -7.76 -34.33 -21.21
N GLU A 171 -7.03 -35.42 -21.41
CA GLU A 171 -6.75 -36.01 -22.74
C GLU A 171 -8.02 -36.38 -23.54
N ARG A 172 -9.17 -36.45 -22.87
CA ARG A 172 -10.48 -36.74 -23.47
C ARG A 172 -11.28 -35.48 -23.79
N GLY A 173 -10.68 -34.29 -23.64
CA GLY A 173 -11.30 -32.98 -23.91
C GLY A 173 -12.29 -32.52 -22.82
N LYS A 174 -12.38 -33.20 -21.65
CA LYS A 174 -13.25 -32.81 -20.54
C LYS A 174 -12.52 -31.80 -19.63
N THR A 175 -13.09 -30.63 -19.50
CA THR A 175 -12.57 -29.56 -18.62
C THR A 175 -13.10 -29.72 -17.20
N ARG A 176 -12.21 -29.67 -16.20
CA ARG A 176 -12.54 -29.71 -14.77
C ARG A 176 -11.78 -28.68 -13.99
N PRO A 177 -12.36 -28.13 -12.90
CA PRO A 177 -11.63 -27.23 -12.01
C PRO A 177 -10.64 -28.02 -11.14
N VAL A 178 -9.39 -27.61 -11.14
CA VAL A 178 -8.32 -28.16 -10.29
C VAL A 178 -7.83 -27.07 -9.35
N LYS A 179 -7.61 -27.44 -8.09
CA LYS A 179 -7.07 -26.54 -7.07
C LYS A 179 -5.61 -26.21 -7.40
N ILE A 180 -5.28 -24.92 -7.56
CA ILE A 180 -3.92 -24.46 -7.86
C ILE A 180 -3.23 -23.77 -6.67
N GLY A 181 -3.92 -23.59 -5.54
CA GLY A 181 -3.37 -22.96 -4.36
C GLY A 181 -4.28 -21.92 -3.75
N LEU A 182 -3.68 -20.96 -3.01
CA LEU A 182 -4.36 -19.82 -2.43
C LEU A 182 -4.09 -18.59 -3.28
N ALA A 183 -5.11 -17.78 -3.53
CA ALA A 183 -4.99 -16.47 -4.14
C ALA A 183 -5.56 -15.39 -3.21
N PRO A 184 -5.04 -14.16 -3.24
CA PRO A 184 -5.58 -13.08 -2.45
C PRO A 184 -7.02 -12.73 -2.87
N VAL A 185 -7.84 -12.36 -1.91
CA VAL A 185 -9.15 -11.76 -2.17
C VAL A 185 -8.92 -10.29 -2.48
N GLN A 186 -8.60 -10.03 -3.74
CA GLN A 186 -8.32 -8.70 -4.29
C GLN A 186 -8.47 -8.78 -5.82
N ARG A 187 -8.34 -7.63 -6.51
CA ARG A 187 -8.21 -7.59 -7.96
C ARG A 187 -7.05 -8.51 -8.39
N GLU A 188 -7.26 -9.24 -9.46
CA GLU A 188 -6.22 -10.06 -10.06
C GLU A 188 -4.95 -9.25 -10.32
N ASN A 189 -3.81 -9.81 -9.96
CA ASN A 189 -2.49 -9.18 -10.07
C ASN A 189 -2.23 -7.97 -9.16
N ALA A 190 -3.09 -7.66 -8.19
CA ALA A 190 -2.85 -6.57 -7.24
C ALA A 190 -1.58 -6.81 -6.39
N GLU A 191 -1.22 -8.06 -6.16
CA GLU A 191 0.01 -8.44 -5.45
C GLU A 191 1.30 -7.99 -6.16
N TYR A 192 1.27 -7.81 -7.49
CA TYR A 192 2.45 -7.34 -8.24
C TYR A 192 2.81 -5.88 -7.98
N GLU A 193 1.91 -5.12 -7.38
CA GLU A 193 2.16 -3.72 -7.03
C GLU A 193 3.01 -3.55 -5.76
N PHE A 194 3.14 -4.60 -4.94
CA PHE A 194 3.93 -4.57 -3.71
C PHE A 194 5.37 -5.03 -3.96
N ASP A 195 6.32 -4.53 -3.14
CA ASP A 195 7.73 -4.92 -3.22
C ASP A 195 7.95 -6.36 -2.74
N VAL A 196 7.27 -6.72 -1.66
CA VAL A 196 7.32 -8.05 -1.04
C VAL A 196 5.90 -8.55 -0.80
N VAL A 197 5.64 -9.80 -1.17
CA VAL A 197 4.39 -10.50 -0.82
C VAL A 197 4.72 -11.84 -0.18
N MET A 198 4.13 -12.09 0.99
CA MET A 198 4.26 -13.38 1.69
C MET A 198 2.90 -14.05 1.84
N ASN A 199 2.86 -15.35 1.56
CA ASN A 199 1.73 -16.23 1.85
C ASN A 199 1.94 -16.88 3.22
N ILE A 200 0.98 -16.70 4.13
CA ILE A 200 1.05 -17.23 5.49
C ILE A 200 0.04 -18.39 5.63
N SER A 201 0.53 -19.56 5.92
CA SER A 201 -0.26 -20.76 6.17
C SER A 201 -0.81 -20.78 7.59
N ARG A 202 -1.70 -21.74 7.90
CA ARG A 202 -2.40 -21.80 9.19
C ARG A 202 -1.48 -22.16 10.37
N ASP A 203 -0.36 -22.79 10.11
CA ASP A 203 0.70 -23.08 11.08
C ASP A 203 1.66 -21.90 11.31
N HIS A 204 1.29 -20.72 10.79
CA HIS A 204 2.04 -19.47 10.87
C HIS A 204 3.34 -19.43 10.06
N THR A 205 3.59 -20.42 9.22
CA THR A 205 4.72 -20.40 8.29
C THR A 205 4.42 -19.41 7.15
N ALA A 206 5.26 -18.41 6.99
CA ALA A 206 5.24 -17.47 5.88
C ALA A 206 6.24 -17.90 4.81
N VAL A 207 5.81 -17.85 3.55
CA VAL A 207 6.64 -18.11 2.38
C VAL A 207 6.53 -16.92 1.45
N THR A 208 7.65 -16.40 0.98
CA THR A 208 7.66 -15.31 0.01
C THR A 208 7.17 -15.80 -1.33
N SER A 209 6.19 -15.09 -1.91
CA SER A 209 5.66 -15.36 -3.25
C SER A 209 6.07 -14.30 -4.28
N LYS A 210 6.47 -13.12 -3.81
CA LYS A 210 7.08 -12.06 -4.61
C LYS A 210 8.10 -11.31 -3.77
N ASP A 211 9.25 -11.01 -4.33
CA ASP A 211 10.28 -10.20 -3.68
C ASP A 211 11.07 -9.35 -4.68
N THR A 212 11.37 -8.13 -4.28
CA THR A 212 12.29 -7.21 -4.95
C THR A 212 13.47 -6.83 -4.04
N THR A 213 13.59 -7.48 -2.88
CA THR A 213 14.59 -7.16 -1.86
C THR A 213 15.65 -8.27 -1.72
N PHE A 214 15.60 -9.06 -0.69
CA PHE A 214 16.50 -10.18 -0.40
C PHE A 214 15.74 -11.38 0.19
N LEU A 215 14.42 -11.32 0.22
CA LEU A 215 13.55 -12.31 0.88
C LEU A 215 13.01 -13.39 -0.07
N ASP A 216 13.51 -13.49 -1.30
CA ASP A 216 12.99 -14.39 -2.34
C ASP A 216 12.83 -15.85 -1.89
N THR A 217 13.75 -16.34 -1.08
CA THR A 217 13.74 -17.73 -0.58
C THR A 217 13.26 -17.85 0.88
N PHE A 218 12.68 -16.80 1.45
CA PHE A 218 12.24 -16.84 2.84
C PHE A 218 11.12 -17.88 3.07
N CYS A 219 11.30 -18.72 4.05
CA CYS A 219 10.32 -19.68 4.56
C CYS A 219 10.49 -19.81 6.08
N GLY A 220 9.50 -19.36 6.86
CA GLY A 220 9.58 -19.43 8.33
C GLY A 220 8.51 -18.59 9.02
N VAL A 221 8.60 -18.50 10.34
CA VAL A 221 7.72 -17.66 11.15
C VAL A 221 8.16 -16.20 11.09
N ILE A 222 7.21 -15.28 10.94
CA ILE A 222 7.51 -13.85 10.93
C ILE A 222 7.89 -13.37 12.33
N THR A 223 9.05 -12.71 12.44
CA THR A 223 9.57 -12.09 13.66
C THR A 223 9.96 -10.63 13.40
N PRO A 224 10.18 -9.81 14.43
CA PRO A 224 10.68 -8.44 14.25
C PRO A 224 12.04 -8.36 13.54
N GLU A 225 12.85 -9.40 13.59
CA GLU A 225 14.17 -9.44 12.93
C GLU A 225 14.05 -9.26 11.41
N ILE A 226 12.97 -9.80 10.79
CA ILE A 226 12.70 -9.60 9.36
C ILE A 226 12.46 -8.10 9.06
N GLY A 227 11.69 -7.44 9.93
CA GLY A 227 11.43 -6.00 9.79
C GLY A 227 12.69 -5.16 9.92
N LYS A 228 13.57 -5.52 10.85
CA LYS A 228 14.87 -4.86 11.05
C LYS A 228 15.78 -5.02 9.82
N GLN A 229 15.90 -6.23 9.28
CA GLN A 229 16.69 -6.48 8.08
C GLN A 229 16.11 -5.75 6.85
N LEU A 230 14.79 -5.70 6.73
CA LEU A 230 14.12 -4.91 5.69
C LEU A 230 14.43 -3.42 5.84
N HIS A 231 14.38 -2.87 7.05
CA HIS A 231 14.73 -1.48 7.32
C HIS A 231 16.18 -1.18 6.90
N GLU A 232 17.14 -1.99 7.32
CA GLU A 232 18.55 -1.85 6.96
C GLU A 232 18.74 -1.89 5.44
N TRP A 233 18.05 -2.79 4.75
CA TRP A 233 18.11 -2.91 3.29
C TRP A 233 17.50 -1.70 2.59
N LEU A 234 16.33 -1.20 3.04
CA LEU A 234 15.61 -0.08 2.46
C LEU A 234 16.30 1.27 2.71
N ASP A 235 17.00 1.38 3.85
CA ASP A 235 17.75 2.59 4.22
C ASP A 235 19.15 2.66 3.59
N ASN A 236 19.56 1.60 2.89
CA ASN A 236 20.84 1.56 2.17
C ASN A 236 20.72 2.30 0.83
N GLY A 237 21.13 3.58 0.81
CA GLY A 237 21.10 4.43 -0.38
C GLY A 237 21.15 5.91 -0.05
N VAL A 238 21.09 6.74 -1.09
CA VAL A 238 21.00 8.21 -0.92
C VAL A 238 19.55 8.62 -0.67
N GLU A 239 19.37 9.70 0.11
CA GLU A 239 18.04 10.26 0.37
C GLU A 239 17.42 10.79 -0.94
N PRO A 240 16.21 10.36 -1.32
CA PRO A 240 15.57 10.86 -2.53
C PRO A 240 15.14 12.33 -2.37
N GLU A 241 15.27 13.10 -3.43
CA GLU A 241 14.78 14.47 -3.47
C GLU A 241 13.25 14.49 -3.41
N ARG A 242 12.67 15.14 -2.39
CA ARG A 242 11.23 15.19 -2.16
C ARG A 242 10.67 16.58 -2.33
N CYS A 243 9.43 16.66 -2.80
CA CYS A 243 8.65 17.89 -2.89
C CYS A 243 8.24 18.36 -1.49
N ALA A 244 8.54 19.59 -1.17
CA ALA A 244 8.21 20.19 0.13
C ALA A 244 6.69 20.35 0.35
N ASP A 245 5.89 20.50 -0.72
CA ASP A 245 4.46 20.74 -0.61
C ASP A 245 3.63 19.43 -0.52
N CYS A 246 4.02 18.37 -1.23
CA CYS A 246 3.22 17.14 -1.28
C CYS A 246 3.99 15.87 -0.87
N GLY A 247 5.26 15.99 -0.48
CA GLY A 247 6.08 14.86 0.01
C GLY A 247 6.49 13.83 -1.07
N THR A 248 5.95 13.91 -2.29
CA THR A 248 6.30 12.96 -3.35
C THR A 248 7.74 13.12 -3.82
N ILE A 249 8.37 12.02 -4.24
CA ILE A 249 9.71 12.04 -4.82
C ILE A 249 9.69 12.88 -6.10
N ILE A 250 10.67 13.78 -6.23
CA ILE A 250 10.86 14.57 -7.44
C ILE A 250 11.45 13.67 -8.52
N THR A 251 10.81 13.63 -9.68
CA THR A 251 11.24 12.84 -10.83
C THR A 251 11.72 13.72 -11.97
N ALA A 252 12.62 13.21 -12.81
CA ALA A 252 13.06 13.91 -14.01
C ALA A 252 11.88 14.21 -14.94
N ALA A 253 11.80 15.41 -15.47
CA ALA A 253 10.71 15.86 -16.33
C ALA A 253 11.14 16.98 -17.28
N LYS A 254 10.51 17.05 -18.44
CA LYS A 254 10.72 18.12 -19.43
C LYS A 254 12.20 18.36 -19.79
N GLY A 255 12.96 17.28 -19.93
CA GLY A 255 14.38 17.33 -20.30
C GLY A 255 15.32 17.81 -19.18
N ARG A 256 14.85 17.88 -17.94
CA ARG A 256 15.65 18.24 -16.74
C ARG A 256 15.83 17.03 -15.83
N THR A 257 17.01 16.94 -15.23
CA THR A 257 17.32 15.95 -14.20
C THR A 257 16.59 16.24 -12.89
N VAL A 258 16.51 15.25 -11.99
CA VAL A 258 15.95 15.42 -10.65
C VAL A 258 16.65 16.57 -9.93
N GLN A 259 17.98 16.61 -9.96
CA GLN A 259 18.78 17.65 -9.30
C GLN A 259 18.49 19.03 -9.89
N GLN A 260 18.43 19.16 -11.23
CA GLN A 260 18.11 20.43 -11.90
C GLN A 260 16.70 20.94 -11.54
N ILE A 261 15.72 20.05 -11.35
CA ILE A 261 14.37 20.43 -10.92
C ILE A 261 14.40 20.88 -9.45
N ALA A 262 15.03 20.10 -8.58
CA ALA A 262 15.12 20.40 -7.16
C ALA A 262 15.82 21.75 -6.89
N GLU A 263 17.00 21.97 -7.48
CA GLU A 263 17.75 23.22 -7.36
C GLU A 263 17.03 24.41 -8.02
N GLY A 264 16.48 24.20 -9.22
CA GLY A 264 15.75 25.24 -9.94
C GLY A 264 14.50 25.69 -9.19
N THR A 265 13.75 24.77 -8.59
CA THR A 265 12.56 25.11 -7.80
C THR A 265 12.94 25.72 -6.45
N LEU A 266 14.01 25.26 -5.80
CA LEU A 266 14.53 25.88 -4.59
C LEU A 266 14.90 27.36 -4.85
N LYS A 267 15.58 27.65 -5.95
CA LYS A 267 15.93 29.03 -6.35
C LYS A 267 14.70 29.88 -6.68
N ALA A 268 13.70 29.32 -7.36
CA ALA A 268 12.53 30.09 -7.84
C ALA A 268 11.43 30.27 -6.80
N TYR A 269 11.31 29.34 -5.84
CA TYR A 269 10.19 29.26 -4.89
C TYR A 269 10.63 29.18 -3.43
N GLY A 270 11.95 29.16 -3.14
CA GLY A 270 12.51 29.00 -1.79
C GLY A 270 12.34 27.59 -1.21
N ARG A 271 11.82 26.63 -2.00
CA ARG A 271 11.61 25.25 -1.60
C ARG A 271 11.64 24.31 -2.81
N LYS A 272 12.02 23.04 -2.58
CA LYS A 272 12.06 22.01 -3.62
C LYS A 272 10.65 21.57 -3.97
N LEU A 273 10.25 21.60 -5.24
CA LEU A 273 8.91 21.27 -5.70
C LEU A 273 8.93 20.28 -6.85
N CYS A 274 7.99 19.33 -6.85
CA CYS A 274 7.71 18.50 -8.03
C CYS A 274 6.98 19.32 -9.10
N MET A 275 7.00 18.88 -10.36
CA MET A 275 6.39 19.61 -11.47
C MET A 275 4.88 19.84 -11.31
N LYS A 276 4.17 18.95 -10.61
CA LYS A 276 2.75 19.12 -10.29
C LYS A 276 2.52 20.32 -9.34
N CYS A 277 3.32 20.42 -8.28
CA CYS A 277 3.23 21.53 -7.33
C CYS A 277 3.73 22.84 -7.94
N VAL A 278 4.72 22.80 -8.83
CA VAL A 278 5.12 23.97 -9.63
C VAL A 278 3.95 24.48 -10.47
N ALA A 279 3.22 23.61 -11.15
CA ALA A 279 2.05 23.99 -11.95
C ALA A 279 0.94 24.62 -11.09
N ALA A 280 0.67 24.06 -9.91
CA ALA A 280 -0.29 24.59 -8.95
C ALA A 280 0.13 25.98 -8.43
N GLU A 281 1.40 26.15 -8.09
CA GLU A 281 1.94 27.44 -7.62
C GLU A 281 1.88 28.54 -8.70
N LEU A 282 2.20 28.19 -9.95
CA LEU A 282 2.08 29.11 -11.08
C LEU A 282 0.63 29.54 -11.33
N LYS A 283 -0.34 28.62 -11.16
CA LYS A 283 -1.76 28.94 -11.26
C LYS A 283 -2.19 29.93 -10.18
N LYS A 284 -1.81 29.69 -8.92
CA LYS A 284 -2.09 30.62 -7.81
C LYS A 284 -1.51 32.01 -8.03
N ARG A 285 -0.26 32.11 -8.52
CA ARG A 285 0.37 33.40 -8.81
C ARG A 285 -0.32 34.16 -9.93
N LYS A 286 -0.79 33.50 -10.99
CA LYS A 286 -1.58 34.10 -12.07
C LYS A 286 -2.92 34.64 -11.56
N GLU A 287 -3.64 33.86 -10.76
CA GLU A 287 -4.91 34.27 -10.16
C GLU A 287 -4.74 35.48 -9.24
N ALA A 288 -3.68 35.49 -8.42
CA ALA A 288 -3.36 36.64 -7.56
C ALA A 288 -3.01 37.92 -8.36
N ALA A 289 -2.27 37.77 -9.47
CA ALA A 289 -1.93 38.90 -10.34
C ALA A 289 -3.16 39.48 -11.05
N ASN A 290 -4.14 38.64 -11.44
CA ASN A 290 -5.38 39.09 -12.09
C ASN A 290 -6.37 39.75 -11.11
N ASN A 291 -6.26 39.46 -9.80
CA ASN A 291 -7.14 40.00 -8.75
C ASN A 291 -6.52 41.15 -7.99
N ALA A 292 -5.34 41.66 -8.38
CA ALA A 292 -4.72 42.83 -7.77
C ALA A 292 -5.49 44.09 -8.21
N PRO A 293 -5.94 44.96 -7.29
CA PRO A 293 -6.60 46.22 -7.65
C PRO A 293 -5.62 47.12 -8.38
N ALA A 294 -6.10 47.79 -9.43
CA ALA A 294 -5.34 48.77 -10.22
C ALA A 294 -4.95 50.01 -9.43
#